data_7371371f08f1db812def208198e7a8c6
#
_entry.id   7371371f08f1db812def208198e7a8c6
#
_cell.length_a   1.000
_cell.length_b   1.000
_cell.length_c   1.000
_cell.angle_alpha   90.00
_cell.angle_beta   90.00
_cell.angle_gamma   90.00
#
_symmetry.space_group_name_H-M   'P 1'
#
loop_
_entity.id
_entity.type
_entity.pdbx_description
1 polymer ?
#
loop_
_entity_poly.entity_id
_entity_poly.type
_entity_poly.pdbx_seq_one_letter_code
_entity_poly.pdbx_strand_id
1 'polypeptide(L)'
;METRVAVMSIIVENQDSVERLNGLLHDYGEYIIGRMGIPYRQKKINILSIALDAPHDTISALAGKLGSLKGVSVKTAYSHVTGQENEA
;
A
#
# COMPACT_ATOMS: atom_id res chain seq x y z
N MET A 1 -20.38 -2.36 -5.55
CA MET A 1 -19.67 -1.90 -4.33
C MET A 1 -18.80 -0.72 -4.66
N GLU A 2 -18.86 0.27 -3.82
CA GLU A 2 -18.09 1.48 -4.06
C GLU A 2 -16.64 1.28 -3.68
N THR A 3 -15.74 1.76 -4.53
CA THR A 3 -14.31 1.66 -4.28
C THR A 3 -13.71 3.06 -4.21
N ARG A 4 -12.55 3.13 -3.61
CA ARG A 4 -11.80 4.37 -3.51
C ARG A 4 -10.38 4.15 -4.01
N VAL A 5 -9.83 5.20 -4.58
CA VAL A 5 -8.43 5.17 -4.97
C VAL A 5 -7.60 5.71 -3.81
N ALA A 6 -6.51 5.03 -3.52
CA ALA A 6 -5.63 5.42 -2.43
C ALA A 6 -4.19 5.12 -2.81
N VAL A 7 -3.28 5.83 -2.16
CA VAL A 7 -1.85 5.59 -2.29
C VAL A 7 -1.30 5.34 -0.90
N MET A 8 -0.60 4.22 -0.76
CA MET A 8 0.08 3.89 0.49
C MET A 8 1.56 4.18 0.33
N SER A 9 2.10 4.96 1.25
CA SER A 9 3.53 5.17 1.36
C SER A 9 4.06 4.28 2.46
N ILE A 10 5.03 3.44 2.13
CA ILE A 10 5.51 2.39 3.03
C ILE A 10 7.01 2.51 3.18
N ILE A 11 7.48 2.48 4.41
CA ILE A 11 8.91 2.45 4.69
C ILE A 11 9.19 1.20 5.50
N VAL A 12 10.14 0.39 5.01
CA VAL A 12 10.52 -0.86 5.65
C VAL A 12 11.92 -0.70 6.20
N GLU A 13 12.05 -0.73 7.51
CA GLU A 13 13.33 -0.57 8.18
C GLU A 13 13.90 -1.89 8.69
N ASN A 14 13.13 -2.96 8.62
CA ASN A 14 13.58 -4.29 9.04
C ASN A 14 13.48 -5.23 7.85
N GLN A 15 14.63 -5.68 7.36
CA GLN A 15 14.67 -6.55 6.17
C GLN A 15 13.96 -7.87 6.40
N ASP A 16 13.84 -8.31 7.64
CA ASP A 16 13.16 -9.57 7.94
C ASP A 16 11.68 -9.50 7.61
N SER A 17 11.10 -8.30 7.48
CA SER A 17 9.69 -8.16 7.16
C SER A 17 9.40 -8.14 5.67
N VAL A 18 10.44 -8.09 4.82
CA VAL A 18 10.24 -7.91 3.38
C VAL A 18 9.45 -9.06 2.77
N GLU A 19 9.76 -10.28 3.14
CA GLU A 19 9.09 -11.43 2.56
C GLU A 19 7.60 -11.43 2.90
N ARG A 20 7.25 -11.15 4.15
CA ARG A 20 5.85 -11.11 4.55
C ARG A 20 5.12 -9.95 3.92
N LEU A 21 5.80 -8.81 3.79
CA LEU A 21 5.21 -7.66 3.12
C LEU A 21 4.88 -7.99 1.67
N ASN A 22 5.81 -8.60 0.96
CA ASN A 22 5.56 -8.98 -0.43
C ASN A 22 4.44 -9.99 -0.54
N GLY A 23 4.32 -10.91 0.41
CA GLY A 23 3.22 -11.85 0.44
C GLY A 23 1.87 -11.17 0.59
N LEU A 24 1.81 -10.18 1.48
CA LEU A 24 0.57 -9.42 1.66
C LEU A 24 0.20 -8.66 0.40
N LEU A 25 1.18 -8.01 -0.24
CA LEU A 25 0.90 -7.28 -1.47
C LEU A 25 0.45 -8.22 -2.58
N HIS A 26 1.01 -9.42 -2.62
CA HIS A 26 0.57 -10.41 -3.59
C HIS A 26 -0.88 -10.81 -3.33
N ASP A 27 -1.25 -11.03 -2.08
CA ASP A 27 -2.60 -11.44 -1.73
C ASP A 27 -3.64 -10.38 -2.10
N TYR A 28 -3.25 -9.12 -2.08
CA TYR A 28 -4.13 -8.00 -2.42
C TYR A 28 -3.89 -7.50 -3.85
N GLY A 29 -3.20 -8.30 -4.66
CA GLY A 29 -2.77 -7.85 -5.98
C GLY A 29 -3.89 -7.41 -6.90
N GLU A 30 -5.08 -8.00 -6.76
CA GLU A 30 -6.19 -7.64 -7.65
C GLU A 30 -6.64 -6.20 -7.44
N TYR A 31 -6.32 -5.60 -6.30
CA TYR A 31 -6.71 -4.22 -6.01
C TYR A 31 -5.63 -3.22 -6.35
N ILE A 32 -4.42 -3.69 -6.65
CA ILE A 32 -3.28 -2.80 -6.85
C ILE A 32 -3.23 -2.34 -8.29
N ILE A 33 -3.26 -1.01 -8.49
CA ILE A 33 -3.20 -0.40 -9.81
C ILE A 33 -1.75 -0.26 -10.26
N GLY A 34 -0.85 -0.02 -9.32
CA GLY A 34 0.57 0.12 -9.62
C GLY A 34 1.38 0.16 -8.36
N ARG A 35 2.67 -0.10 -8.51
CA ARG A 35 3.57 -0.02 -7.36
C ARG A 35 4.94 0.40 -7.82
N MET A 36 5.66 1.07 -6.92
CA MET A 36 7.02 1.50 -7.16
C MET A 36 7.81 1.21 -5.90
N GLY A 37 8.99 0.65 -6.07
CA GLY A 37 9.85 0.32 -4.96
C GLY A 37 11.25 0.86 -5.17
N ILE A 38 11.84 1.40 -4.12
CA ILE A 38 13.18 1.93 -4.15
C ILE A 38 13.94 1.37 -2.97
N PRO A 39 14.85 0.41 -3.20
CA PRO A 39 15.73 -0.03 -2.12
C PRO A 39 16.81 1.03 -1.90
N TYR A 40 16.84 1.56 -0.70
CA TYR A 40 17.83 2.59 -0.37
C TYR A 40 18.91 1.98 0.50
N ARG A 41 19.95 1.49 -0.14
CA ARG A 41 20.94 0.65 0.51
C ARG A 41 21.78 1.40 1.52
N GLN A 42 21.99 2.68 1.32
CA GLN A 42 22.83 3.47 2.22
C GLN A 42 22.25 3.50 3.63
N LYS A 43 20.96 3.42 3.78
CA LYS A 43 20.31 3.41 5.08
C LYS A 43 19.62 2.09 5.39
N LYS A 44 19.79 1.10 4.51
CA LYS A 44 19.26 -0.25 4.70
C LYS A 44 17.75 -0.25 4.87
N ILE A 45 17.06 0.58 4.09
CA ILE A 45 15.61 0.64 4.12
C ILE A 45 15.07 0.41 2.72
N ASN A 46 13.81 0.02 2.65
CA ASN A 46 13.07 -0.06 1.39
C ASN A 46 11.92 0.93 1.46
N ILE A 47 11.72 1.64 0.36
CA ILE A 47 10.65 2.62 0.23
C ILE A 47 9.70 2.14 -0.85
N LEU A 48 8.41 2.07 -0.53
CA LEU A 48 7.42 1.62 -1.50
C LEU A 48 6.27 2.60 -1.59
N SER A 49 5.72 2.71 -2.79
CA SER A 49 4.50 3.46 -3.04
C SER A 49 3.55 2.54 -3.78
N ILE A 50 2.37 2.33 -3.20
CA ILE A 50 1.39 1.39 -3.75
C ILE A 50 0.11 2.17 -4.03
N ALA A 51 -0.31 2.17 -5.29
CA ALA A 51 -1.59 2.76 -5.68
C ALA A 51 -2.62 1.65 -5.80
N LEU A 52 -3.79 1.85 -5.24
CA LEU A 52 -4.81 0.82 -5.29
C LEU A 52 -6.20 1.43 -5.40
N ASP A 53 -7.12 0.61 -5.90
CA ASP A 53 -8.52 0.97 -6.02
C ASP A 53 -9.31 -0.18 -5.40
N ALA A 54 -9.94 0.07 -4.26
CA ALA A 54 -10.56 -0.99 -3.49
C ALA A 54 -11.60 -0.42 -2.54
N PRO A 55 -12.49 -1.27 -2.02
CA PRO A 55 -13.38 -0.82 -0.96
C PRO A 55 -12.58 -0.30 0.24
N HIS A 56 -13.13 0.67 0.92
CA HIS A 56 -12.43 1.30 2.03
C HIS A 56 -11.96 0.27 3.06
N ASP A 57 -12.81 -0.70 3.38
CA ASP A 57 -12.46 -1.70 4.38
C ASP A 57 -11.26 -2.54 3.95
N THR A 58 -11.17 -2.82 2.65
CA THR A 58 -10.05 -3.58 2.12
C THR A 58 -8.74 -2.80 2.25
N ILE A 59 -8.80 -1.50 1.94
CA ILE A 59 -7.62 -0.64 2.06
C ILE A 59 -7.17 -0.58 3.52
N SER A 60 -8.12 -0.38 4.43
CA SER A 60 -7.81 -0.31 5.86
C SER A 60 -7.20 -1.62 6.37
N ALA A 61 -7.75 -2.74 5.90
CA ALA A 61 -7.25 -4.05 6.34
C ALA A 61 -5.81 -4.24 5.89
N LEU A 62 -5.52 -3.90 4.63
CA LEU A 62 -4.16 -4.05 4.13
C LEU A 62 -3.20 -3.13 4.87
N ALA A 63 -3.60 -1.87 5.07
CA ALA A 63 -2.75 -0.92 5.79
C ALA A 63 -2.45 -1.42 7.20
N GLY A 64 -3.45 -1.97 7.88
CA GLY A 64 -3.25 -2.50 9.22
C GLY A 64 -2.32 -3.69 9.26
N LYS A 65 -2.48 -4.60 8.29
CA LYS A 65 -1.62 -5.77 8.23
C LYS A 65 -0.18 -5.39 7.93
N LEU A 66 0.02 -4.47 6.99
CA LEU A 66 1.37 -4.02 6.67
C LEU A 66 2.01 -3.29 7.86
N GLY A 67 1.23 -2.42 8.51
CA GLY A 67 1.76 -1.65 9.63
C GLY A 67 2.04 -2.48 10.87
N SER A 68 1.51 -3.70 10.94
CA SER A 68 1.78 -4.57 12.07
C SER A 68 3.10 -5.32 11.92
N LEU A 69 3.71 -5.27 10.74
CA LEU A 69 5.00 -5.94 10.54
C LEU A 69 6.10 -5.14 11.21
N LYS A 70 7.10 -5.86 11.73
CA LYS A 70 8.18 -5.21 12.46
C LYS A 70 8.95 -4.28 11.55
N GLY A 71 9.11 -3.03 12.00
CA GLY A 71 9.89 -2.05 11.26
C GLY A 71 9.23 -1.52 10.02
N VAL A 72 7.92 -1.66 9.89
CA VAL A 72 7.17 -1.19 8.71
C VAL A 72 6.26 -0.05 9.13
N SER A 73 6.36 1.07 8.41
CA SER A 73 5.51 2.25 8.62
C SER A 73 4.66 2.45 7.37
N VAL A 74 3.38 2.77 7.56
CA VAL A 74 2.44 2.94 6.46
C VAL A 74 1.65 4.23 6.67
N LYS A 75 1.56 5.03 5.62
CA LYS A 75 0.67 6.19 5.57
C LYS A 75 -0.16 6.08 4.31
N THR A 76 -1.46 6.32 4.43
CA THR A 76 -2.37 6.18 3.31
C THR A 76 -3.02 7.52 3.01
N ALA A 77 -2.95 7.90 1.74
CA ALA A 77 -3.65 9.08 1.24
C ALA A 77 -4.79 8.61 0.36
N TYR A 78 -5.98 9.15 0.59
CA TYR A 78 -7.17 8.77 -0.16
C TYR A 78 -7.54 9.87 -1.14
N SER A 79 -7.94 9.45 -2.34
CA SER A 79 -8.54 10.36 -3.29
C SER A 79 -9.92 10.78 -2.79
N HIS A 80 -10.30 12.02 -3.08
CA HIS A 80 -11.64 12.51 -2.77
C HIS A 80 -12.58 12.37 -3.95
N VAL A 81 -12.11 11.81 -5.07
CA VAL A 81 -12.94 11.59 -6.24
C VAL A 81 -13.79 10.36 -6.01
N THR A 82 -15.11 10.50 -6.23
CA THR A 82 -16.01 9.35 -6.10
C THR A 82 -16.18 8.69 -7.46
N GLY A 83 -16.78 7.52 -7.46
CA GLY A 83 -16.90 6.74 -8.67
C GLY A 83 -17.75 7.35 -9.75
N GLN A 84 -18.53 8.38 -9.45
CA GLN A 84 -19.43 8.98 -10.41
C GLN A 84 -18.85 10.16 -11.15
N GLU A 85 -17.65 10.57 -10.86
CA GLU A 85 -17.09 11.80 -11.43
C GLU A 85 -16.38 11.59 -12.73
N ASN A 86 -16.33 10.41 -13.21
CA ASN A 86 -15.48 10.11 -14.34
C ASN A 86 -15.98 10.65 -15.65
N GLU A 87 -17.18 11.17 -15.70
CA GLU A 87 -17.72 11.68 -16.94
C GLU A 87 -17.19 13.06 -17.28
N ALA A 88 -16.37 13.58 -16.48
CA ALA A 88 -15.84 14.91 -16.74
C ALA A 88 -15.19 15.02 -18.11
#